data_228215df21f31519152208df8d70ed0e
#
_entry.id   228215df21f31519152208df8d70ed0e
#
_cell.length_a   1.000
_cell.length_b   1.000
_cell.length_c   1.000
_cell.angle_alpha   90.00
_cell.angle_beta   90.00
_cell.angle_gamma   90.00
#
_symmetry.space_group_name_H-M   'P 1'
#
loop_
_entity.id
_entity.type
_entity.pdbx_description
1 polymer ?
#
loop_
_entity_poly.entity_id
_entity_poly.type
_entity_poly.pdbx_seq_one_letter_code
_entity_poly.pdbx_strand_id
1 'polypeptide(L)'
;MTTRDCIHAFNESEFSRLLGMEILEARDGYSRVTMDCAGKMNPGGVAHGGAIAALADQAFGIAENCAGVHRVAVSISIHYIVPATGRLVAIAERVQDNGTTDTCRVMVYEGDRTVAEFTGVAFRVS
;
A
#
# COMPACT_ATOMS: atom_id res chain seq x y z
N MET A 1 9.44 -5.17 -17.37
CA MET A 1 8.66 -3.97 -16.98
C MET A 1 9.58 -3.01 -16.22
N THR A 2 9.63 -1.74 -16.64
CA THR A 2 10.41 -0.72 -15.93
C THR A 2 9.63 -0.21 -14.72
N THR A 3 10.30 0.54 -13.84
CA THR A 3 9.63 1.20 -12.73
C THR A 3 8.54 2.16 -13.22
N ARG A 4 8.81 2.88 -14.32
CA ARG A 4 7.82 3.76 -14.95
C ARG A 4 6.59 2.99 -15.40
N ASP A 5 6.77 1.83 -16.05
CA ASP A 5 5.67 0.98 -16.50
C ASP A 5 4.84 0.48 -15.31
N CYS A 6 5.51 0.11 -14.23
CA CYS A 6 4.87 -0.35 -13.00
C CYS A 6 4.01 0.77 -12.39
N ILE A 7 4.54 1.98 -12.28
CA ILE A 7 3.81 3.15 -11.77
C ILE A 7 2.56 3.40 -12.63
N HIS A 8 2.73 3.39 -13.95
CA HIS A 8 1.61 3.61 -14.87
C HIS A 8 0.54 2.54 -14.70
N ALA A 9 0.93 1.26 -14.67
CA ALA A 9 0.00 0.15 -14.53
C ALA A 9 -0.81 0.23 -13.24
N PHE A 10 -0.16 0.55 -12.11
CA PHE A 10 -0.86 0.67 -10.82
C PHE A 10 -1.76 1.91 -10.79
N ASN A 11 -1.31 3.06 -11.30
CA ASN A 11 -2.13 4.27 -11.34
C ASN A 11 -3.37 4.10 -12.22
N GLU A 12 -3.26 3.33 -13.30
CA GLU A 12 -4.37 3.10 -14.23
C GLU A 12 -5.24 1.91 -13.84
N SER A 13 -4.91 1.17 -12.78
CA SER A 13 -5.71 0.03 -12.35
C SER A 13 -7.08 0.51 -11.86
N GLU A 14 -8.10 -0.31 -12.09
CA GLU A 14 -9.48 0.03 -11.74
C GLU A 14 -9.65 0.37 -10.26
N PHE A 15 -9.06 -0.45 -9.40
CA PHE A 15 -9.22 -0.28 -7.96
C PHE A 15 -8.51 0.97 -7.46
N SER A 16 -7.32 1.26 -7.98
CA SER A 16 -6.59 2.49 -7.65
C SER A 16 -7.42 3.72 -8.02
N ARG A 17 -8.01 3.72 -9.20
CA ARG A 17 -8.84 4.82 -9.69
C ARG A 17 -10.12 4.97 -8.89
N LEU A 18 -10.74 3.83 -8.54
CA LEU A 18 -11.97 3.83 -7.75
C LEU A 18 -11.77 4.53 -6.40
N LEU A 19 -10.63 4.28 -5.75
CA LEU A 19 -10.33 4.87 -4.45
C LEU A 19 -9.52 6.17 -4.52
N GLY A 20 -9.14 6.60 -5.72
CA GLY A 20 -8.38 7.83 -5.89
C GLY A 20 -6.97 7.76 -5.30
N MET A 21 -6.35 6.59 -5.34
CA MET A 21 -4.99 6.41 -4.87
C MET A 21 -3.99 6.96 -5.89
N GLU A 22 -2.91 7.56 -5.39
CA GLU A 22 -1.88 8.17 -6.23
C GLU A 22 -0.50 7.79 -5.72
N ILE A 23 0.37 7.34 -6.63
CA ILE A 23 1.73 6.98 -6.29
C ILE A 23 2.58 8.24 -6.21
N LEU A 24 3.24 8.45 -5.07
CA LEU A 24 4.17 9.56 -4.87
C LEU A 24 5.60 9.14 -5.18
N GLU A 25 5.96 7.89 -4.89
CA GLU A 25 7.30 7.36 -5.12
C GLU A 25 7.24 5.85 -5.21
N ALA A 26 8.04 5.24 -6.09
CA ALA A 26 8.14 3.79 -6.20
C ALA A 26 9.54 3.40 -6.67
N ARG A 27 10.10 2.36 -6.04
CA ARG A 27 11.33 1.70 -6.46
C ARG A 27 11.33 0.28 -5.89
N ASP A 28 12.33 -0.51 -6.19
CA ASP A 28 12.41 -1.88 -5.68
C ASP A 28 12.39 -1.90 -4.16
N GLY A 29 11.39 -2.57 -3.60
CA GLY A 29 11.24 -2.73 -2.16
C GLY A 29 10.76 -1.50 -1.42
N TYR A 30 10.27 -0.47 -2.12
CA TYR A 30 9.82 0.77 -1.49
C TYR A 30 8.72 1.45 -2.28
N SER A 31 7.72 2.00 -1.60
CA SER A 31 6.75 2.88 -2.24
C SER A 31 6.14 3.87 -1.25
N ARG A 32 5.64 4.99 -1.78
CA ARG A 32 4.79 5.94 -1.07
C ARG A 32 3.55 6.18 -1.92
N VAL A 33 2.38 6.01 -1.31
CA VAL A 33 1.09 6.14 -1.98
C VAL A 33 0.17 6.97 -1.11
N THR A 34 -0.60 7.86 -1.71
CA THR A 34 -1.52 8.73 -0.98
C THR A 34 -2.97 8.49 -1.40
N MET A 35 -3.89 8.77 -0.48
CA MET A 35 -5.34 8.66 -0.69
C MET A 35 -6.05 9.58 0.29
N ASP A 36 -7.08 10.27 -0.18
CA ASP A 36 -7.95 11.05 0.71
C ASP A 36 -9.05 10.15 1.28
N CYS A 37 -9.42 10.36 2.54
CA CYS A 37 -10.49 9.58 3.18
C CYS A 37 -11.88 9.97 2.71
N ALA A 38 -12.05 11.12 2.03
CA ALA A 38 -13.36 11.58 1.56
C ALA A 38 -14.03 10.52 0.67
N GLY A 39 -15.30 10.25 0.93
CA GLY A 39 -16.07 9.25 0.19
C GLY A 39 -15.82 7.81 0.65
N LYS A 40 -15.02 7.60 1.68
CA LYS A 40 -14.62 6.27 2.17
C LYS A 40 -14.83 6.13 3.68
N MET A 41 -15.79 6.90 4.21
CA MET A 41 -16.05 6.91 5.64
C MET A 41 -16.97 5.76 6.06
N ASN A 42 -16.75 5.28 7.27
CA ASN A 42 -17.69 4.34 7.91
C ASN A 42 -18.85 5.11 8.56
N PRO A 43 -19.86 4.43 9.14
CA PRO A 43 -20.98 5.13 9.80
C PRO A 43 -20.55 6.03 10.95
N GLY A 44 -19.38 5.81 11.54
CA GLY A 44 -18.86 6.63 12.63
C GLY A 44 -18.18 7.93 12.17
N GLY A 45 -18.13 8.20 10.87
CA GLY A 45 -17.55 9.43 10.34
C GLY A 45 -16.03 9.43 10.27
N VAL A 46 -15.41 8.27 10.28
CA VAL A 46 -13.96 8.11 10.11
C VAL A 46 -13.70 7.15 8.96
N ALA A 47 -12.47 7.14 8.45
CA ALA A 47 -12.11 6.28 7.32
C ALA A 47 -12.44 4.82 7.60
N HIS A 48 -13.09 4.17 6.64
CA HIS A 48 -13.38 2.74 6.73
C HIS A 48 -12.06 1.97 6.80
N GLY A 49 -11.97 1.01 7.73
CA GLY A 49 -10.75 0.19 7.90
C GLY A 49 -10.35 -0.51 6.61
N GLY A 50 -11.32 -0.95 5.82
CA GLY A 50 -11.07 -1.55 4.51
C GLY A 50 -10.38 -0.60 3.54
N ALA A 51 -10.70 0.70 3.60
CA ALA A 51 -10.04 1.70 2.73
C ALA A 51 -8.59 1.92 3.16
N ILE A 52 -8.32 1.96 4.46
CA ILE A 52 -6.96 2.07 5.00
C ILE A 52 -6.15 0.83 4.60
N ALA A 53 -6.73 -0.36 4.76
CA ALA A 53 -6.09 -1.62 4.37
C ALA A 53 -5.82 -1.66 2.86
N ALA A 54 -6.75 -1.17 2.05
CA ALA A 54 -6.59 -1.11 0.59
C ALA A 54 -5.41 -0.22 0.19
N LEU A 55 -5.27 0.95 0.86
CA LEU A 55 -4.13 1.84 0.60
C LEU A 55 -2.81 1.15 0.97
N ALA A 56 -2.75 0.53 2.14
CA ALA A 56 -1.55 -0.19 2.57
C ALA A 56 -1.22 -1.35 1.63
N ASP A 57 -2.22 -2.10 1.19
CA ASP A 57 -2.04 -3.21 0.26
C ASP A 57 -1.54 -2.72 -1.11
N GLN A 58 -2.03 -1.59 -1.58
CA GLN A 58 -1.55 -0.97 -2.81
C GLN A 58 -0.07 -0.62 -2.71
N ALA A 59 0.33 0.03 -1.62
CA ALA A 59 1.73 0.38 -1.38
C ALA A 59 2.62 -0.87 -1.31
N PHE A 60 2.13 -1.92 -0.64
CA PHE A 60 2.79 -3.21 -0.57
C PHE A 60 3.00 -3.81 -1.96
N GLY A 61 1.93 -3.88 -2.76
CA GLY A 61 2.00 -4.45 -4.11
C GLY A 61 2.98 -3.71 -5.02
N ILE A 62 3.03 -2.38 -4.92
CA ILE A 62 3.95 -1.55 -5.70
C ILE A 62 5.39 -1.81 -5.27
N ALA A 63 5.68 -1.80 -3.96
CA ALA A 63 7.03 -2.05 -3.45
C ALA A 63 7.55 -3.43 -3.89
N GLU A 64 6.66 -4.42 -3.98
CA GLU A 64 7.04 -5.79 -4.29
C GLU A 64 7.13 -6.10 -5.78
N ASN A 65 6.57 -5.25 -6.66
CA ASN A 65 6.44 -5.58 -8.09
C ASN A 65 7.09 -4.61 -9.06
N CYS A 66 7.77 -3.56 -8.59
CA CYS A 66 8.34 -2.54 -9.48
C CYS A 66 9.81 -2.76 -9.84
N ALA A 67 10.30 -3.99 -9.77
CA ALA A 67 11.68 -4.33 -10.14
C ALA A 67 11.78 -5.47 -11.16
N GLY A 68 10.70 -5.70 -11.92
CA GLY A 68 10.68 -6.74 -12.95
C GLY A 68 10.49 -8.16 -12.42
N VAL A 69 10.36 -8.33 -11.11
CA VAL A 69 10.05 -9.62 -10.48
C VAL A 69 8.58 -9.61 -10.11
N HIS A 70 7.86 -10.68 -10.45
CA HIS A 70 6.43 -10.79 -10.16
C HIS A 70 6.22 -11.51 -8.83
N ARG A 71 5.48 -10.86 -7.92
CA ARG A 71 5.17 -11.40 -6.60
C ARG A 71 3.67 -11.25 -6.33
N VAL A 72 3.13 -12.20 -5.56
CA VAL A 72 1.73 -12.17 -5.13
C VAL A 72 1.66 -12.18 -3.62
N ALA A 73 0.69 -11.48 -3.05
CA ALA A 73 0.46 -11.49 -1.62
C ALA A 73 -0.06 -12.86 -1.18
N VAL A 74 0.49 -13.41 -0.10
CA VAL A 74 0.01 -14.67 0.47
C VAL A 74 -0.55 -14.47 1.86
N SER A 75 -0.17 -13.41 2.56
CA SER A 75 -0.80 -13.05 3.84
C SER A 75 -0.61 -11.56 4.10
N ILE A 76 -1.58 -10.98 4.80
CA ILE A 76 -1.48 -9.61 5.29
C ILE A 76 -2.01 -9.56 6.71
N SER A 77 -1.47 -8.64 7.51
CA SER A 77 -1.93 -8.36 8.86
C SER A 77 -1.89 -6.85 9.05
N ILE A 78 -2.95 -6.29 9.60
CA ILE A 78 -3.03 -4.85 9.84
C ILE A 78 -3.49 -4.56 11.25
N HIS A 79 -2.85 -3.57 11.88
CA HIS A 79 -3.18 -3.06 13.19
C HIS A 79 -3.58 -1.60 13.04
N TYR A 80 -4.84 -1.28 13.33
CA TYR A 80 -5.36 0.08 13.30
C TYR A 80 -5.05 0.75 14.64
N ILE A 81 -4.40 1.92 14.59
CA ILE A 81 -3.89 2.59 15.79
C ILE A 81 -4.81 3.74 16.20
N VAL A 82 -5.12 4.64 15.26
CA VAL A 82 -6.02 5.77 15.52
C VAL A 82 -6.94 5.98 14.31
N PRO A 83 -8.16 6.54 14.51
CA PRO A 83 -9.03 6.88 13.38
C PRO A 83 -8.45 8.02 12.54
N ALA A 84 -8.86 8.09 11.27
CA ALA A 84 -8.40 9.09 10.34
C ALA A 84 -9.58 9.67 9.55
N THR A 85 -9.47 10.93 9.11
CA THR A 85 -10.53 11.62 8.38
C THR A 85 -10.01 12.39 7.16
N GLY A 86 -8.72 12.58 7.01
CA GLY A 86 -8.13 13.43 5.98
C GLY A 86 -7.31 12.66 4.95
N ARG A 87 -6.19 13.24 4.55
CA ARG A 87 -5.31 12.63 3.58
C ARG A 87 -4.31 11.69 4.25
N LEU A 88 -4.20 10.50 3.68
CA LEU A 88 -3.32 9.46 4.18
C LEU A 88 -2.13 9.28 3.25
N VAL A 89 -1.00 8.86 3.82
CA VAL A 89 0.17 8.42 3.07
C VAL A 89 0.60 7.07 3.62
N ALA A 90 0.69 6.08 2.75
CA ALA A 90 1.22 4.75 3.08
C ALA A 90 2.65 4.67 2.58
N ILE A 91 3.56 4.24 3.43
CA ILE A 91 4.97 4.04 3.09
C ILE A 91 5.29 2.56 3.29
N ALA A 92 5.67 1.89 2.21
CA ALA A 92 5.99 0.47 2.21
C ALA A 92 7.48 0.26 2.06
N GLU A 93 8.03 -0.66 2.85
CA GLU A 93 9.43 -1.06 2.79
C GLU A 93 9.55 -2.58 2.92
N ARG A 94 10.30 -3.19 2.01
CA ARG A 94 10.67 -4.61 2.14
C ARG A 94 11.67 -4.71 3.28
N VAL A 95 11.36 -5.52 4.29
CA VAL A 95 12.22 -5.66 5.47
C VAL A 95 12.95 -7.00 5.50
N GLN A 96 12.51 -7.97 4.68
CA GLN A 96 13.14 -9.28 4.60
C GLN A 96 12.87 -9.91 3.24
N ASP A 97 13.89 -10.55 2.67
CA ASP A 97 13.82 -11.24 1.39
C ASP A 97 14.64 -12.52 1.51
N ASN A 98 13.98 -13.68 1.39
CA ASN A 98 14.68 -14.97 1.43
C ASN A 98 14.74 -15.65 0.07
N GLY A 99 14.39 -14.92 -1.00
CA GLY A 99 14.42 -15.43 -2.39
C GLY A 99 13.12 -16.07 -2.83
N THR A 100 12.34 -16.64 -1.92
CA THR A 100 11.04 -17.27 -2.20
C THR A 100 9.90 -16.41 -1.69
N THR A 101 10.01 -15.94 -0.46
CA THR A 101 9.03 -15.04 0.15
C THR A 101 9.73 -13.79 0.65
N ASP A 102 8.99 -12.68 0.61
CA ASP A 102 9.44 -11.39 1.13
C ASP A 102 8.47 -10.91 2.18
N THR A 103 8.98 -10.21 3.18
CA THR A 103 8.15 -9.51 4.16
C THR A 103 8.27 -8.01 3.93
N CYS A 104 7.14 -7.34 3.85
CA CYS A 104 7.05 -5.91 3.65
C CYS A 104 6.29 -5.29 4.80
N ARG A 105 6.79 -4.18 5.34
CA ARG A 105 6.10 -3.38 6.35
C ARG A 105 5.55 -2.14 5.69
N VAL A 106 4.30 -1.80 6.00
CA VAL A 106 3.68 -0.56 5.54
C VAL A 106 3.21 0.22 6.74
N MET A 107 3.62 1.48 6.80
CA MET A 107 3.13 2.43 7.81
C MET A 107 2.20 3.41 7.12
N VAL A 108 1.01 3.61 7.70
CA VAL A 108 0.03 4.57 7.17
C VAL A 108 -0.02 5.76 8.12
N TYR A 109 0.13 6.95 7.54
CA TYR A 109 0.18 8.20 8.30
C TYR A 109 -0.90 9.17 7.85
N GLU A 110 -1.39 9.97 8.80
CA GLU A 110 -2.15 11.19 8.53
C GLU A 110 -1.31 12.32 9.12
N GLY A 111 -0.64 13.10 8.27
CA GLY A 111 0.36 14.04 8.73
C GLY A 111 1.51 13.29 9.40
N ASP A 112 1.83 13.65 10.63
CA ASP A 112 2.86 12.99 11.43
C ASP A 112 2.29 11.93 12.40
N ARG A 113 0.97 11.67 12.33
CA ARG A 113 0.29 10.66 13.17
C ARG A 113 0.31 9.31 12.47
N THR A 114 0.71 8.26 13.18
CA THR A 114 0.60 6.89 12.67
C THR A 114 -0.84 6.39 12.83
N VAL A 115 -1.45 6.05 11.70
CA VAL A 115 -2.85 5.59 11.65
C VAL A 115 -2.94 4.08 11.72
N ALA A 116 -2.02 3.38 11.06
CA ALA A 116 -2.04 1.92 11.01
C ALA A 116 -0.65 1.36 10.70
N GLU A 117 -0.43 0.13 11.13
CA GLU A 117 0.74 -0.68 10.81
C GLU A 117 0.27 -1.91 10.06
N PHE A 118 0.95 -2.26 8.99
CA PHE A 118 0.59 -3.37 8.11
C PHE A 118 1.84 -4.20 7.83
N THR A 119 1.69 -5.51 7.84
CA THR A 119 2.74 -6.43 7.42
C THR A 119 2.18 -7.35 6.35
N GLY A 120 2.86 -7.41 5.22
CA GLY A 120 2.50 -8.29 4.11
C GLY A 120 3.61 -9.27 3.82
N VAL A 121 3.23 -10.48 3.44
CA VAL A 121 4.17 -11.50 2.96
C VAL A 121 3.80 -11.78 1.50
N ALA A 122 4.79 -11.67 0.63
CA ALA A 122 4.64 -11.92 -0.80
C ALA A 122 5.44 -13.15 -1.21
N PHE A 123 4.92 -13.86 -2.19
CA PHE A 123 5.56 -15.06 -2.76
C PHE A 123 6.00 -14.75 -4.19
N ARG A 124 7.24 -15.09 -4.51
CA ARG A 124 7.81 -14.87 -5.83
C ARG A 124 7.29 -15.93 -6.81
N VAL A 125 6.65 -15.48 -7.90
CA VAL A 125 6.08 -16.39 -8.91
C VAL A 125 6.84 -16.37 -10.23
N SER A 126 7.74 -15.39 -10.41
CA SER A 126 8.59 -15.37 -11.62
C SER A 126 9.82 -14.49 -11.45
#